data_efb3bafb2a6f5298261b518122ec3412
#
_entry.id   efb3bafb2a6f5298261b518122ec3412
#
_cell.length_a   1.000
_cell.length_b   1.000
_cell.length_c   1.000
_cell.angle_alpha   90.00
_cell.angle_beta   90.00
_cell.angle_gamma   90.00
#
_symmetry.space_group_name_H-M   'P 1'
#
loop_
_entity.id
_entity.type
_entity.pdbx_description
1 polymer ?
#
loop_
_entity_poly.entity_id
_entity_poly.type
_entity_poly.pdbx_seq_one_letter_code
_entity_poly.pdbx_strand_id
1 'polypeptide(L)'
;MTQAYTERFTEVHEPGGTLFPLSRAATTGNTGWLDMALHQRIIFILVVGAIGQGDTVDFHVEQALDAAGVTGTAVFPSGAIAITQLTQADGLDLIAVELRTEQMTSNYRYLRGVLTIGGSAVYCVVIPLRGTSNYPPVPTSAWTEIVA
;
A
#
# COMPACT_ATOMS: atom_id res chain seq x y z
N MET A 1 18.35 -23.68 -10.90
CA MET A 1 17.23 -23.15 -11.71
C MET A 1 17.57 -21.71 -12.06
N THR A 2 17.96 -21.45 -13.26
CA THR A 2 18.15 -20.08 -13.74
C THR A 2 16.76 -19.48 -13.90
N GLN A 3 16.37 -18.58 -13.00
CA GLN A 3 15.25 -17.70 -13.29
C GLN A 3 15.64 -16.95 -14.57
N ALA A 4 14.86 -17.12 -15.60
CA ALA A 4 15.01 -16.32 -16.78
C ALA A 4 14.70 -14.86 -16.38
N TYR A 5 15.71 -14.01 -16.33
CA TYR A 5 15.56 -12.57 -16.11
C TYR A 5 14.90 -11.88 -17.33
N THR A 6 13.91 -12.56 -17.92
CA THR A 6 13.18 -12.10 -19.09
C THR A 6 11.83 -11.50 -18.72
N GLU A 7 11.37 -11.67 -17.48
CA GLU A 7 10.12 -11.09 -17.01
C GLU A 7 10.33 -9.60 -16.68
N ARG A 8 9.52 -8.76 -17.28
CA ARG A 8 9.52 -7.33 -16.97
C ARG A 8 8.88 -7.10 -15.61
N PHE A 9 9.32 -6.07 -14.89
CA PHE A 9 8.72 -5.67 -13.61
C PHE A 9 7.20 -5.53 -13.72
N THR A 10 6.70 -4.94 -14.80
CA THR A 10 5.27 -4.73 -15.07
C THR A 10 4.48 -5.99 -15.37
N GLU A 11 5.15 -7.10 -15.64
CA GLU A 11 4.51 -8.42 -15.86
C GLU A 11 4.29 -9.20 -14.57
N VAL A 12 5.04 -8.86 -13.53
CA VAL A 12 4.98 -9.55 -12.22
C VAL A 12 4.44 -8.68 -11.09
N HIS A 13 4.32 -7.36 -11.31
CA HIS A 13 3.80 -6.42 -10.31
C HIS A 13 2.58 -5.68 -10.85
N GLU A 14 1.55 -5.64 -10.03
CA GLU A 14 0.29 -4.97 -10.35
C GLU A 14 0.05 -3.82 -9.36
N PRO A 15 -0.01 -2.56 -9.84
CA PRO A 15 -0.42 -1.45 -9.01
C PRO A 15 -1.93 -1.50 -8.77
N GLY A 16 -2.38 -0.92 -7.67
CA GLY A 16 -3.79 -0.79 -7.41
C GLY A 16 -4.06 0.13 -6.23
N GLY A 17 -5.15 0.86 -6.29
CA GLY A 17 -5.58 1.69 -5.18
C GLY A 17 -4.63 2.83 -4.82
N THR A 18 -3.91 3.38 -5.79
CA THR A 18 -2.94 4.45 -5.58
C THR A 18 -3.60 5.71 -4.99
N LEU A 19 -3.06 6.19 -3.90
CA LEU A 19 -3.36 7.53 -3.40
C LEU A 19 -2.44 8.52 -4.09
N PHE A 20 -2.99 9.25 -5.06
CA PHE A 20 -2.25 10.23 -5.85
C PHE A 20 -1.77 11.42 -5.02
N PRO A 21 -0.75 12.17 -5.49
CA PRO A 21 -0.20 13.31 -4.78
C PRO A 21 -1.22 14.44 -4.69
N LEU A 22 -1.87 14.51 -3.55
CA LEU A 22 -2.82 15.57 -3.21
C LEU A 22 -2.39 16.20 -1.89
N SER A 23 -2.66 17.48 -1.75
CA SER A 23 -2.61 18.16 -0.47
C SER A 23 -3.76 17.64 0.40
N ARG A 24 -3.43 16.92 1.46
CA ARG A 24 -4.40 16.31 2.36
C ARG A 24 -4.35 17.02 3.71
N ALA A 25 -5.41 17.73 4.05
CA ALA A 25 -5.61 18.27 5.40
C ALA A 25 -6.21 17.20 6.31
N ALA A 26 -6.19 17.41 7.63
CA ALA A 26 -6.72 16.52 8.67
C ALA A 26 -7.80 15.53 8.20
N THR A 27 -7.36 14.43 7.61
CA THR A 27 -8.23 13.45 6.95
C THR A 27 -7.59 12.06 6.94
N THR A 28 -8.43 11.07 6.75
CA THR A 28 -8.01 9.69 6.51
C THR A 28 -8.32 9.32 5.07
N GLY A 29 -7.29 8.86 4.34
CA GLY A 29 -7.42 8.28 3.01
C GLY A 29 -7.06 6.80 3.04
N ASN A 30 -7.60 6.02 2.10
CA ASN A 30 -7.23 4.61 1.97
C ASN A 30 -7.04 4.21 0.51
N THR A 31 -6.28 3.14 0.29
CA THR A 31 -5.98 2.62 -1.04
C THR A 31 -7.15 1.84 -1.66
N GLY A 32 -8.26 1.68 -0.95
CA GLY A 32 -9.26 0.68 -1.29
C GLY A 32 -8.78 -0.74 -0.95
N TRP A 33 -9.69 -1.70 -1.04
CA TRP A 33 -9.40 -3.10 -0.75
C TRP A 33 -8.74 -3.79 -1.94
N LEU A 34 -7.57 -4.35 -1.74
CA LEU A 34 -6.74 -5.02 -2.74
C LEU A 34 -6.84 -6.52 -2.54
N ASP A 35 -7.27 -7.23 -3.57
CA ASP A 35 -7.38 -8.69 -3.55
C ASP A 35 -5.98 -9.32 -3.62
N MET A 36 -5.67 -10.17 -2.65
CA MET A 36 -4.40 -10.86 -2.54
C MET A 36 -4.46 -12.35 -2.94
N ALA A 37 -5.60 -12.82 -3.45
CA ALA A 37 -5.78 -14.24 -3.79
C ALA A 37 -4.75 -14.78 -4.79
N LEU A 38 -4.30 -13.94 -5.72
CA LEU A 38 -3.36 -14.32 -6.78
C LEU A 38 -1.94 -13.76 -6.56
N HIS A 39 -1.70 -13.12 -5.43
CA HIS A 39 -0.43 -12.46 -5.14
C HIS A 39 0.15 -12.97 -3.82
N GLN A 40 1.46 -13.07 -3.76
CA GLN A 40 2.17 -13.55 -2.56
C GLN A 40 2.73 -12.40 -1.72
N ARG A 41 2.88 -11.22 -2.30
CA ARG A 41 3.47 -10.03 -1.66
C ARG A 41 2.75 -8.77 -2.07
N ILE A 42 2.84 -7.80 -1.19
CA ILE A 42 2.47 -6.42 -1.48
C ILE A 42 3.50 -5.49 -0.84
N ILE A 43 3.84 -4.43 -1.54
CA ILE A 43 4.60 -3.31 -0.98
C ILE A 43 3.77 -2.04 -1.13
N PHE A 44 3.63 -1.30 -0.05
CA PHE A 44 3.12 0.06 -0.05
C PHE A 44 4.31 1.01 -0.02
N ILE A 45 4.44 1.82 -1.05
CA ILE A 45 5.47 2.85 -1.14
C ILE A 45 4.82 4.17 -0.77
N LEU A 46 5.27 4.77 0.32
CA LEU A 46 4.84 6.10 0.76
C LEU A 46 5.90 7.11 0.38
N VAL A 47 5.47 8.17 -0.27
CA VAL A 47 6.29 9.37 -0.49
C VAL A 47 5.64 10.50 0.27
N VAL A 48 6.34 11.05 1.24
CA VAL A 48 5.82 12.08 2.12
C VAL A 48 6.55 13.39 1.84
N GLY A 49 5.79 14.45 1.60
CA GLY A 49 6.30 15.81 1.43
C GLY A 49 6.68 16.46 2.76
N ALA A 50 6.95 17.75 2.72
CA ALA A 50 7.23 18.52 3.94
C ALA A 50 6.06 18.46 4.91
N ILE A 51 6.35 18.20 6.17
CA ILE A 51 5.38 18.17 7.27
C ILE A 51 5.53 19.48 8.06
N GLY A 52 4.43 20.18 8.27
CA GLY A 52 4.41 21.42 9.04
C GLY A 52 4.56 21.20 10.55
N GLN A 53 4.78 22.27 11.27
CA GLN A 53 4.86 22.21 12.73
C GLN A 53 3.51 21.81 13.33
N GLY A 54 3.51 20.73 14.11
CA GLY A 54 2.30 20.18 14.74
C GLY A 54 1.47 19.27 13.84
N ASP A 55 1.87 19.10 12.58
CA ASP A 55 1.26 18.15 11.68
C ASP A 55 1.85 16.75 11.86
N THR A 56 1.07 15.72 11.53
CA THR A 56 1.47 14.32 11.65
C THR A 56 1.02 13.51 10.45
N VAL A 57 1.77 12.45 10.16
CA VAL A 57 1.41 11.45 9.15
C VAL A 57 1.52 10.08 9.76
N ASP A 58 0.42 9.33 9.70
CA ASP A 58 0.33 7.94 10.14
C ASP A 58 -0.07 7.04 8.99
N PHE A 59 0.46 5.84 8.94
CA PHE A 59 0.06 4.82 7.98
C PHE A 59 0.02 3.46 8.65
N HIS A 60 -1.05 2.73 8.40
CA HIS A 60 -1.18 1.33 8.82
C HIS A 60 -1.87 0.50 7.75
N VAL A 61 -1.79 -0.81 7.90
CA VAL A 61 -2.45 -1.77 7.00
C VAL A 61 -3.61 -2.44 7.72
N GLU A 62 -4.70 -2.61 7.01
CA GLU A 62 -5.87 -3.37 7.45
C GLU A 62 -6.11 -4.56 6.54
N GLN A 63 -6.77 -5.59 7.08
CA GLN A 63 -7.18 -6.79 6.34
C GLN A 63 -8.69 -6.99 6.46
N ALA A 64 -9.29 -7.66 5.47
CA ALA A 64 -10.71 -7.99 5.47
C ALA A 64 -10.99 -9.34 4.82
N LEU A 65 -12.15 -9.92 5.15
CA LEU A 65 -12.64 -11.17 4.56
C LEU A 65 -13.29 -10.94 3.20
N ASP A 66 -13.87 -9.78 2.98
CA ASP A 66 -14.60 -9.44 1.76
C ASP A 66 -14.07 -8.15 1.08
N ALA A 67 -14.40 -8.00 -0.19
CA ALA A 67 -13.95 -6.88 -1.01
C ALA A 67 -14.49 -5.50 -0.57
N ALA A 68 -15.57 -5.47 0.20
CA ALA A 68 -16.16 -4.25 0.71
C ALA A 68 -15.61 -3.87 2.08
N GLY A 69 -14.90 -4.78 2.75
CA GLY A 69 -14.37 -4.59 4.09
C GLY A 69 -15.46 -4.49 5.16
N VAL A 70 -16.63 -5.05 4.89
CA VAL A 70 -17.77 -5.01 5.84
C VAL A 70 -17.62 -6.09 6.88
N THR A 71 -17.11 -7.26 6.46
CA THR A 71 -16.98 -8.43 7.34
C THR A 71 -15.52 -8.63 7.74
N GLY A 72 -15.28 -8.73 9.03
CA GLY A 72 -13.98 -9.09 9.58
C GLY A 72 -12.87 -8.04 9.37
N THR A 73 -13.23 -6.77 9.09
CA THR A 73 -12.21 -5.73 9.00
C THR A 73 -11.42 -5.63 10.30
N ALA A 74 -10.13 -5.77 10.22
CA ALA A 74 -9.23 -5.70 11.35
C ALA A 74 -7.91 -5.04 10.96
N VAL A 75 -7.31 -4.31 11.90
CA VAL A 75 -5.92 -3.91 11.80
C VAL A 75 -5.07 -5.18 11.69
N PHE A 76 -4.01 -5.14 10.92
CA PHE A 76 -3.20 -6.33 10.66
C PHE A 76 -2.68 -6.94 11.97
N PRO A 77 -2.89 -8.24 12.22
CA PRO A 77 -2.89 -8.79 13.59
C PRO A 77 -1.53 -8.97 14.26
N SER A 78 -0.44 -9.01 13.54
CA SER A 78 0.86 -9.29 14.15
C SER A 78 1.57 -8.05 14.68
N GLY A 79 0.87 -7.28 15.56
CA GLY A 79 1.38 -5.98 15.98
C GLY A 79 1.38 -5.05 14.79
N ALA A 80 0.43 -4.15 14.74
CA ALA A 80 0.11 -3.27 13.65
C ALA A 80 1.26 -3.07 12.67
N ILE A 81 1.14 -3.55 11.44
CA ILE A 81 2.06 -3.10 10.41
C ILE A 81 1.69 -1.65 10.15
N ALA A 82 2.32 -0.81 10.91
CA ALA A 82 2.17 0.61 10.94
C ALA A 82 3.56 1.24 10.94
N ILE A 83 3.70 2.38 10.33
CA ILE A 83 4.90 3.19 10.48
C ILE A 83 4.91 3.86 11.86
N THR A 84 6.08 4.24 12.33
CA THR A 84 6.17 5.23 13.40
C THR A 84 5.56 6.53 12.90
N GLN A 85 4.75 7.21 13.72
CA GLN A 85 4.15 8.49 13.34
C GLN A 85 5.24 9.46 12.88
N LEU A 86 5.06 10.02 11.69
CA LEU A 86 5.95 11.03 11.15
C LEU A 86 5.52 12.42 11.63
N THR A 87 6.51 13.26 11.88
CA THR A 87 6.37 14.63 12.35
C THR A 87 7.19 15.58 11.47
N GLN A 88 7.24 16.85 11.80
CA GLN A 88 8.03 17.85 11.07
C GLN A 88 9.50 17.42 10.86
N ALA A 89 10.09 16.68 11.81
CA ALA A 89 11.48 16.21 11.72
C ALA A 89 11.68 15.14 10.62
N ASP A 90 10.60 14.46 10.22
CA ASP A 90 10.59 13.33 9.29
C ASP A 90 10.07 13.72 7.90
N GLY A 91 9.95 15.01 7.60
CA GLY A 91 9.47 15.48 6.29
C GLY A 91 10.43 15.11 5.15
N LEU A 92 9.88 14.87 3.95
CA LEU A 92 10.57 14.40 2.74
C LEU A 92 11.07 12.95 2.82
N ASP A 93 10.29 12.09 3.44
CA ASP A 93 10.60 10.68 3.59
C ASP A 93 10.05 9.79 2.48
N LEU A 94 10.79 8.73 2.20
CA LEU A 94 10.41 7.62 1.34
C LEU A 94 10.37 6.33 2.18
N ILE A 95 9.17 5.78 2.35
CA ILE A 95 8.95 4.64 3.23
C ILE A 95 8.37 3.47 2.45
N ALA A 96 8.85 2.28 2.71
CA ALA A 96 8.32 1.05 2.17
C ALA A 96 7.75 0.17 3.28
N VAL A 97 6.50 -0.26 3.10
CA VAL A 97 5.84 -1.22 3.99
C VAL A 97 5.55 -2.47 3.19
N GLU A 98 6.30 -3.53 3.42
CA GLU A 98 6.18 -4.79 2.69
C GLU A 98 5.51 -5.86 3.55
N LEU A 99 4.60 -6.60 2.93
CA LEU A 99 3.90 -7.74 3.55
C LEU A 99 3.88 -8.95 2.63
N ARG A 100 3.82 -10.12 3.26
CA ARG A 100 3.53 -11.39 2.59
C ARG A 100 2.14 -11.88 2.96
N THR A 101 1.47 -12.53 2.02
CA THR A 101 0.14 -13.08 2.27
C THR A 101 0.10 -14.12 3.38
N GLU A 102 1.20 -14.83 3.62
CA GLU A 102 1.34 -15.78 4.73
C GLU A 102 1.27 -15.13 6.13
N GLN A 103 1.48 -13.81 6.21
CA GLN A 103 1.36 -13.04 7.45
C GLN A 103 -0.08 -12.63 7.76
N MET A 104 -0.99 -12.75 6.78
CA MET A 104 -2.40 -12.46 6.97
C MET A 104 -3.05 -13.49 7.90
N THR A 105 -4.08 -13.06 8.61
CA THR A 105 -4.91 -14.00 9.37
C THR A 105 -5.55 -15.02 8.42
N SER A 106 -5.64 -16.27 8.86
CA SER A 106 -6.30 -17.33 8.09
C SER A 106 -7.70 -16.89 7.60
N ASN A 107 -7.98 -17.16 6.33
CA ASN A 107 -9.19 -16.78 5.60
C ASN A 107 -9.33 -15.29 5.22
N TYR A 108 -8.45 -14.42 5.68
CA TYR A 108 -8.42 -13.05 5.18
C TYR A 108 -7.82 -13.00 3.78
N ARG A 109 -8.37 -12.17 2.92
CA ARG A 109 -8.00 -12.12 1.50
C ARG A 109 -7.67 -10.72 1.00
N TYR A 110 -8.24 -9.71 1.62
CA TYR A 110 -8.14 -8.33 1.17
C TYR A 110 -7.27 -7.52 2.12
N LEU A 111 -6.43 -6.64 1.54
CA LEU A 111 -5.60 -5.69 2.27
C LEU A 111 -5.89 -4.27 1.81
N ARG A 112 -5.77 -3.30 2.70
CA ARG A 112 -5.72 -1.88 2.33
C ARG A 112 -4.71 -1.13 3.19
N GLY A 113 -4.09 -0.11 2.61
CA GLY A 113 -3.32 0.87 3.35
C GLY A 113 -4.22 2.03 3.77
N VAL A 114 -4.09 2.47 4.99
CA VAL A 114 -4.82 3.62 5.55
C VAL A 114 -3.81 4.69 5.95
N LEU A 115 -3.95 5.85 5.31
CA LEU A 115 -3.13 7.04 5.54
C LEU A 115 -3.95 8.05 6.35
N THR A 116 -3.44 8.48 7.47
CA THR A 116 -4.07 9.51 8.31
C THR A 116 -3.17 10.72 8.44
N ILE A 117 -3.70 11.88 8.12
CA ILE A 117 -3.03 13.17 8.27
C ILE A 117 -3.67 13.90 9.45
N GLY A 118 -2.86 14.27 10.44
CA GLY A 118 -3.25 15.13 11.55
C GLY A 118 -2.74 16.55 11.35
N GLY A 119 -3.60 17.56 11.64
CA GLY A 119 -3.25 18.96 11.53
C GLY A 119 -3.50 19.55 10.14
N SER A 120 -2.54 20.29 9.62
CA SER A 120 -2.63 20.98 8.34
C SER A 120 -2.38 20.04 7.16
N ALA A 121 -2.38 20.58 5.95
CA ALA A 121 -2.23 19.79 4.74
C ALA A 121 -0.80 19.34 4.49
N VAL A 122 -0.64 18.04 4.27
CA VAL A 122 0.61 17.41 3.85
C VAL A 122 0.43 16.75 2.48
N TYR A 123 1.42 16.87 1.61
CA TYR A 123 1.44 16.16 0.33
C TYR A 123 1.97 14.74 0.56
N CYS A 124 1.14 13.75 0.27
CA CYS A 124 1.50 12.35 0.39
C CYS A 124 1.05 11.56 -0.83
N VAL A 125 1.85 10.56 -1.18
CA VAL A 125 1.55 9.56 -2.21
C VAL A 125 1.66 8.19 -1.55
N VAL A 126 0.71 7.30 -1.84
CA VAL A 126 0.82 5.88 -1.50
C VAL A 126 0.63 5.05 -2.76
N ILE A 127 1.63 4.27 -3.10
CA ILE A 127 1.63 3.39 -4.27
C ILE A 127 1.68 1.95 -3.79
N PRO A 128 0.56 1.21 -3.80
CA PRO A 128 0.57 -0.22 -3.55
C PRO A 128 0.96 -0.98 -4.82
N LEU A 129 1.90 -1.90 -4.68
CA LEU A 129 2.31 -2.82 -5.73
C LEU A 129 2.17 -4.25 -5.22
N ARG A 130 1.27 -5.01 -5.81
CA ARG A 130 1.13 -6.44 -5.57
C ARG A 130 2.13 -7.17 -6.45
N GLY A 131 2.92 -8.04 -5.86
CA GLY A 131 4.00 -8.73 -6.56
C GLY A 131 3.90 -10.25 -6.42
N THR A 132 4.72 -10.91 -7.23
CA THR A 132 4.80 -12.36 -7.32
C THR A 132 3.43 -12.97 -7.55
N SER A 133 2.82 -12.62 -8.70
CA SER A 133 1.57 -13.24 -9.13
C SER A 133 1.76 -14.75 -9.26
N ASN A 134 0.79 -15.53 -8.77
CA ASN A 134 0.77 -16.97 -8.96
C ASN A 134 0.54 -17.36 -10.45
N TYR A 135 0.07 -16.40 -11.24
CA TYR A 135 -0.23 -16.57 -12.66
C TYR A 135 0.26 -15.36 -13.47
N PRO A 136 1.58 -15.22 -13.67
CA PRO A 136 2.10 -14.19 -14.57
C PRO A 136 1.76 -14.52 -16.05
N PRO A 137 1.67 -13.51 -16.94
CA PRO A 137 1.82 -12.10 -16.64
C PRO A 137 0.57 -11.49 -16.00
N VAL A 138 0.75 -10.49 -15.17
CA VAL A 138 -0.39 -9.71 -14.66
C VAL A 138 -0.99 -8.86 -15.79
N PRO A 139 -2.29 -8.54 -15.72
CA PRO A 139 -2.92 -7.69 -16.73
C PRO A 139 -2.21 -6.35 -16.85
N THR A 140 -1.73 -6.04 -18.05
CA THR A 140 -1.05 -4.76 -18.34
C THR A 140 -2.00 -3.56 -18.21
N SER A 141 -3.31 -3.82 -18.24
CA SER A 141 -4.35 -2.80 -18.05
C SER A 141 -4.33 -2.14 -16.65
N ALA A 142 -3.61 -2.73 -15.68
CA ALA A 142 -3.40 -2.12 -14.37
C ALA A 142 -2.47 -0.89 -14.42
N TRP A 143 -1.70 -0.78 -15.50
CA TRP A 143 -0.81 0.35 -15.74
C TRP A 143 -1.45 1.30 -16.77
N THR A 144 -1.37 2.60 -16.51
CA THR A 144 -1.86 3.60 -17.47
C THR A 144 -1.00 3.63 -18.74
N GLU A 145 0.29 3.45 -18.58
CA GLU A 145 1.26 3.40 -19.67
C GLU A 145 2.46 2.54 -19.25
N ILE A 146 2.98 1.76 -20.17
CA ILE A 146 4.22 0.99 -20.01
C ILE A 146 5.16 1.42 -21.13
N VAL A 147 6.28 2.05 -20.76
CA VAL A 147 7.37 2.36 -21.69
C VAL A 147 8.49 1.35 -21.44
N ALA A 148 8.85 0.58 -22.47
CA ALA A 148 9.82 -0.51 -22.35
C ALA A 148 10.78 -0.57 -23.55
#